data_35ea14cf3886947c3adaecd34b340688
#
_entry.id   35ea14cf3886947c3adaecd34b340688
#
_cell.length_a   1.000
_cell.length_b   1.000
_cell.length_c   1.000
_cell.angle_alpha   90.00
_cell.angle_beta   90.00
_cell.angle_gamma   90.00
#
_symmetry.space_group_name_H-M   'P 1'
#
loop_
_entity.id
_entity.type
_entity.pdbx_description
1 polymer ?
#
loop_
_entity_poly.entity_id
_entity_poly.type
_entity_poly.pdbx_seq_one_letter_code
_entity_poly.pdbx_strand_id
1 'polypeptide(L)'
;MNVLNNLLFNLPMVEIKMYNPVHIIVCLFFPIMAIATYFIFKNKSEKAKLIFIWIIMGIAFVATWLTFITDVITKESTRLNFFSSLPLHMCSINVILYPLFFGLRKKMPKLIGSTAFAYMYFMGSIGAVLAMVVTAPGDCQGTGINFLTYNVFTYWLNHGLIFIIPLLLVSLGFYRPTLPDVLKATVFLLGLLIVMECVNLLFSELNKLTGGTNIANFFYTR
;
A
#
# COMPACT_ATOMS: atom_id res chain seq x y z
N MET A 1 -13.87 1.25 -21.16
CA MET A 1 -12.68 2.08 -21.44
C MET A 1 -12.91 3.41 -20.76
N ASN A 2 -12.07 3.74 -19.77
CA ASN A 2 -12.35 4.79 -18.78
C ASN A 2 -12.45 6.19 -19.40
N VAL A 3 -13.58 6.87 -19.23
CA VAL A 3 -13.80 8.27 -19.61
C VAL A 3 -12.74 9.20 -19.01
N LEU A 4 -12.26 8.93 -17.78
CA LEU A 4 -11.17 9.66 -17.14
C LEU A 4 -9.81 9.48 -17.86
N ASN A 5 -9.52 8.30 -18.41
CA ASN A 5 -8.29 8.07 -19.17
C ASN A 5 -8.28 8.82 -20.51
N ASN A 6 -9.46 9.02 -21.09
CA ASN A 6 -9.59 9.80 -22.35
C ASN A 6 -9.64 11.32 -22.12
N LEU A 7 -10.10 11.77 -20.94
CA LEU A 7 -10.19 13.20 -20.61
C LEU A 7 -8.88 13.81 -20.10
N LEU A 8 -8.02 13.01 -19.51
CA LEU A 8 -6.80 13.54 -18.88
C LEU A 8 -5.55 13.39 -19.75
N PHE A 9 -5.48 12.45 -20.71
CA PHE A 9 -4.17 12.16 -21.28
C PHE A 9 -4.21 11.54 -22.68
N ASN A 10 -3.96 12.34 -23.71
CA ASN A 10 -3.17 11.92 -24.87
C ASN A 10 -1.69 11.77 -24.46
N LEU A 11 -1.43 11.04 -23.36
CA LEU A 11 -0.06 10.82 -22.91
C LEU A 11 0.62 9.77 -23.78
N PRO A 12 1.91 9.96 -24.09
CA PRO A 12 2.67 8.95 -24.81
C PRO A 12 2.59 7.61 -24.07
N MET A 13 2.52 6.52 -24.82
CA MET A 13 2.52 5.18 -24.25
C MET A 13 3.89 4.90 -23.64
N VAL A 14 3.97 4.95 -22.30
CA VAL A 14 5.14 4.52 -21.54
C VAL A 14 4.87 3.10 -21.07
N GLU A 15 5.33 2.12 -21.84
CA GLU A 15 5.11 0.72 -21.55
C GLU A 15 5.89 0.29 -20.31
N ILE A 16 5.19 -0.21 -19.29
CA ILE A 16 5.79 -0.93 -18.17
C ILE A 16 5.52 -2.43 -18.33
N LYS A 17 6.58 -3.21 -18.26
CA LYS A 17 6.59 -4.67 -18.32
C LYS A 17 7.65 -5.19 -17.37
N MET A 18 7.43 -6.34 -16.79
CA MET A 18 8.37 -6.96 -15.85
C MET A 18 9.80 -6.98 -16.43
N TYR A 19 10.73 -6.45 -15.66
CA TYR A 19 12.16 -6.31 -15.99
C TYR A 19 12.50 -5.42 -17.21
N ASN A 20 11.55 -4.67 -17.77
CA ASN A 20 11.91 -3.66 -18.77
C ASN A 20 12.56 -2.43 -18.08
N PRO A 21 13.20 -1.53 -18.84
CA PRO A 21 13.87 -0.36 -18.27
C PRO A 21 12.94 0.51 -17.40
N VAL A 22 11.67 0.67 -17.78
CA VAL A 22 10.70 1.46 -17.02
C VAL A 22 10.44 0.81 -15.66
N HIS A 23 10.22 -0.51 -15.61
CA HIS A 23 10.04 -1.24 -14.37
C HIS A 23 11.26 -1.11 -13.44
N ILE A 24 12.48 -1.29 -13.99
CA ILE A 24 13.71 -1.17 -13.22
C ILE A 24 13.88 0.25 -12.67
N ILE A 25 13.63 1.27 -13.49
CA ILE A 25 13.71 2.68 -13.07
C ILE A 25 12.72 2.95 -11.94
N VAL A 26 11.47 2.49 -12.04
CA VAL A 26 10.45 2.69 -11.01
C VAL A 26 10.83 1.96 -9.72
N CYS A 27 11.34 0.73 -9.79
CA CYS A 27 11.82 -0.01 -8.63
C CYS A 27 13.00 0.68 -7.93
N LEU A 28 13.92 1.29 -8.68
CA LEU A 28 15.07 2.02 -8.13
C LEU A 28 14.70 3.41 -7.63
N PHE A 29 13.68 4.03 -8.19
CA PHE A 29 13.25 5.37 -7.82
C PHE A 29 12.92 5.49 -6.32
N PHE A 30 12.18 4.54 -5.76
CA PHE A 30 11.74 4.62 -4.37
C PHE A 30 12.88 4.46 -3.35
N PRO A 31 13.82 3.51 -3.46
CA PRO A 31 15.01 3.49 -2.59
C PRO A 31 15.83 4.78 -2.69
N ILE A 32 16.02 5.32 -3.89
CA ILE A 32 16.74 6.58 -4.10
C ILE A 32 16.00 7.73 -3.40
N MET A 33 14.69 7.80 -3.56
CA MET A 33 13.84 8.79 -2.87
C MET A 33 13.93 8.67 -1.35
N ALA A 34 13.95 7.45 -0.79
CA ALA A 34 14.13 7.24 0.64
C ALA A 34 15.47 7.80 1.13
N ILE A 35 16.56 7.51 0.41
CA ILE A 35 17.90 8.01 0.71
C ILE A 35 17.94 9.53 0.61
N ALA A 36 17.46 10.10 -0.48
CA ALA A 36 17.41 11.56 -0.68
C ALA A 36 16.61 12.25 0.44
N THR A 37 15.45 11.71 0.78
CA THR A 37 14.59 12.21 1.85
C THR A 37 15.31 12.18 3.21
N TYR A 38 16.02 11.10 3.51
CA TYR A 38 16.83 11.03 4.72
C TYR A 38 17.83 12.19 4.80
N PHE A 39 18.61 12.44 3.73
CA PHE A 39 19.59 13.52 3.72
C PHE A 39 18.96 14.90 3.87
N ILE A 40 17.79 15.13 3.27
CA ILE A 40 17.05 16.40 3.38
C ILE A 40 16.54 16.62 4.81
N PHE A 41 16.05 15.57 5.47
CA PHE A 41 15.34 15.69 6.73
C PHE A 41 16.16 15.33 7.97
N LYS A 42 17.32 14.64 7.88
CA LYS A 42 18.09 14.17 9.03
C LYS A 42 18.39 15.28 10.07
N ASN A 43 18.70 16.49 9.60
CA ASN A 43 19.02 17.65 10.44
C ASN A 43 17.83 18.61 10.67
N LYS A 44 16.64 18.28 10.19
CA LYS A 44 15.45 19.10 10.42
C LYS A 44 14.84 18.87 11.80
N SER A 45 14.04 19.83 12.26
CA SER A 45 13.31 19.71 13.53
C SER A 45 12.39 18.48 13.52
N GLU A 46 12.12 17.92 14.70
CA GLU A 46 11.20 16.78 14.85
C GLU A 46 9.81 17.11 14.26
N LYS A 47 9.35 18.37 14.45
CA LYS A 47 8.09 18.84 13.88
C LYS A 47 8.09 18.75 12.35
N ALA A 48 9.17 19.16 11.69
CA ALA A 48 9.28 19.09 10.22
C ALA A 48 9.27 17.63 9.73
N LYS A 49 9.99 16.73 10.41
CA LYS A 49 9.99 15.29 10.13
C LYS A 49 8.58 14.70 10.29
N LEU A 50 7.88 15.05 11.37
CA LEU A 50 6.51 14.59 11.62
C LEU A 50 5.55 15.04 10.54
N ILE A 51 5.56 16.33 10.19
CA ILE A 51 4.70 16.88 9.13
C ILE A 51 4.95 16.15 7.81
N PHE A 52 6.21 15.94 7.46
CA PHE A 52 6.56 15.24 6.22
C PHE A 52 6.04 13.80 6.20
N ILE A 53 6.23 13.03 7.29
CA ILE A 53 5.71 11.66 7.40
C ILE A 53 4.17 11.64 7.25
N TRP A 54 3.46 12.59 7.87
CA TRP A 54 2.02 12.70 7.72
C TRP A 54 1.59 13.02 6.28
N ILE A 55 2.34 13.88 5.59
CA ILE A 55 2.05 14.22 4.18
C ILE A 55 2.16 12.97 3.30
N ILE A 56 3.24 12.20 3.40
CA ILE A 56 3.41 11.00 2.56
C ILE A 56 2.41 9.90 2.90
N MET A 57 2.04 9.74 4.18
CA MET A 57 0.96 8.83 4.58
C MET A 57 -0.39 9.29 4.00
N GLY A 58 -0.66 10.60 4.03
CA GLY A 58 -1.86 11.18 3.43
C GLY A 58 -1.94 10.98 1.92
N ILE A 59 -0.82 11.14 1.21
CA ILE A 59 -0.75 10.87 -0.24
C ILE A 59 -1.08 9.41 -0.54
N ALA A 60 -0.48 8.45 0.19
CA ALA A 60 -0.76 7.03 0.03
C ALA A 60 -2.24 6.71 0.29
N PHE A 61 -2.81 7.27 1.35
CA PHE A 61 -4.22 7.11 1.71
C PHE A 61 -5.14 7.63 0.59
N VAL A 62 -4.95 8.88 0.19
CA VAL A 62 -5.77 9.51 -0.86
C VAL A 62 -5.65 8.75 -2.18
N ALA A 63 -4.44 8.37 -2.60
CA ALA A 63 -4.23 7.62 -3.84
C ALA A 63 -5.01 6.30 -3.84
N THR A 64 -4.95 5.54 -2.75
CA THR A 64 -5.65 4.24 -2.64
C THR A 64 -7.17 4.40 -2.67
N TRP A 65 -7.71 5.31 -1.86
CA TRP A 65 -9.16 5.50 -1.75
C TRP A 65 -9.75 6.17 -2.97
N LEU A 66 -9.03 7.10 -3.60
CA LEU A 66 -9.47 7.72 -4.84
C LEU A 66 -9.56 6.70 -5.98
N THR A 67 -8.62 5.75 -6.05
CA THR A 67 -8.68 4.63 -7.02
C THR A 67 -9.93 3.79 -6.79
N PHE A 68 -10.21 3.40 -5.55
CA PHE A 68 -11.40 2.63 -5.23
C PHE A 68 -12.69 3.39 -5.56
N ILE A 69 -12.80 4.66 -5.17
CA ILE A 69 -13.97 5.51 -5.46
C ILE A 69 -14.18 5.64 -6.97
N THR A 70 -13.11 5.86 -7.73
CA THR A 70 -13.17 5.92 -9.19
C THR A 70 -13.69 4.61 -9.78
N ASP A 71 -13.21 3.47 -9.28
CA ASP A 71 -13.66 2.15 -9.73
C ASP A 71 -15.14 1.89 -9.39
N VAL A 72 -15.61 2.31 -8.22
CA VAL A 72 -17.04 2.24 -7.84
C VAL A 72 -17.90 3.08 -8.77
N ILE A 73 -17.43 4.26 -9.17
CA ILE A 73 -18.19 5.16 -10.06
C ILE A 73 -18.21 4.63 -11.50
N THR A 74 -17.08 4.12 -11.98
CA THR A 74 -16.90 3.81 -13.42
C THR A 74 -17.16 2.35 -13.79
N LYS A 75 -17.07 1.41 -12.83
CA LYS A 75 -17.17 -0.03 -13.07
C LYS A 75 -18.39 -0.62 -12.37
N GLU A 76 -19.34 -1.10 -13.14
CA GLU A 76 -20.53 -1.77 -12.61
C GLU A 76 -20.15 -3.02 -11.79
N SER A 77 -19.15 -3.79 -12.24
CA SER A 77 -18.66 -4.96 -11.52
C SER A 77 -18.16 -4.62 -10.10
N THR A 78 -17.54 -3.45 -9.91
CA THR A 78 -17.09 -2.98 -8.59
C THR A 78 -18.28 -2.59 -7.71
N ARG A 79 -19.31 -1.99 -8.27
CA ARG A 79 -20.55 -1.64 -7.53
C ARG A 79 -21.30 -2.88 -7.08
N LEU A 80 -21.50 -3.85 -7.98
CA LEU A 80 -22.18 -5.11 -7.66
C LEU A 80 -21.40 -5.95 -6.64
N ASN A 81 -20.08 -5.87 -6.66
CA ASN A 81 -19.19 -6.60 -5.76
C ASN A 81 -18.49 -5.67 -4.76
N PHE A 82 -19.22 -4.69 -4.23
CA PHE A 82 -18.66 -3.60 -3.41
C PHE A 82 -17.80 -4.10 -2.25
N PHE A 83 -18.32 -5.04 -1.47
CA PHE A 83 -17.62 -5.55 -0.28
C PHE A 83 -16.34 -6.31 -0.62
N SER A 84 -16.32 -7.10 -1.71
CA SER A 84 -15.12 -7.81 -2.15
C SER A 84 -14.14 -6.91 -2.92
N SER A 85 -14.56 -5.71 -3.31
CA SER A 85 -13.73 -4.75 -4.04
C SER A 85 -13.08 -3.71 -3.13
N LEU A 86 -13.39 -3.70 -1.82
CA LEU A 86 -12.76 -2.78 -0.87
C LEU A 86 -11.24 -2.90 -0.88
N PRO A 87 -10.49 -1.81 -0.69
CA PRO A 87 -9.03 -1.83 -0.70
C PRO A 87 -8.48 -2.36 0.63
N LEU A 88 -8.74 -3.64 0.94
CA LEU A 88 -8.33 -4.31 2.19
C LEU A 88 -7.25 -5.38 1.98
N HIS A 89 -6.68 -5.48 0.79
CA HIS A 89 -5.47 -6.29 0.58
C HIS A 89 -4.31 -5.77 1.43
N MET A 90 -3.34 -6.63 1.72
CA MET A 90 -2.23 -6.34 2.64
C MET A 90 -1.56 -4.97 2.37
N CYS A 91 -1.32 -4.63 1.11
CA CYS A 91 -0.72 -3.34 0.78
C CYS A 91 -1.69 -2.17 1.00
N SER A 92 -2.96 -2.33 0.63
CA SER A 92 -3.95 -1.27 0.77
C SER A 92 -4.34 -1.01 2.23
N ILE A 93 -4.44 -2.04 3.06
CA ILE A 93 -4.73 -1.86 4.49
C ILE A 93 -3.61 -1.13 5.23
N ASN A 94 -2.36 -1.24 4.75
CA ASN A 94 -1.23 -0.54 5.34
C ASN A 94 -1.37 0.98 5.23
N VAL A 95 -2.08 1.51 4.23
CA VAL A 95 -2.35 2.96 4.13
C VAL A 95 -3.28 3.46 5.23
N ILE A 96 -4.02 2.56 5.89
CA ILE A 96 -4.85 2.84 7.07
C ILE A 96 -4.05 2.58 8.34
N LEU A 97 -3.37 1.43 8.43
CA LEU A 97 -2.66 1.01 9.63
C LEU A 97 -1.48 1.92 9.96
N TYR A 98 -0.73 2.38 8.96
CA TYR A 98 0.44 3.24 9.20
C TYR A 98 0.08 4.58 9.86
N PRO A 99 -0.84 5.39 9.33
CA PRO A 99 -1.25 6.62 10.02
C PRO A 99 -1.90 6.34 11.37
N LEU A 100 -2.67 5.26 11.51
CA LEU A 100 -3.27 4.87 12.78
C LEU A 100 -2.20 4.60 13.84
N PHE A 101 -1.23 3.72 13.55
CA PHE A 101 -0.15 3.38 14.48
C PHE A 101 0.74 4.58 14.79
N PHE A 102 1.09 5.35 13.76
CA PHE A 102 1.89 6.54 13.94
C PHE A 102 1.19 7.63 14.74
N GLY A 103 -0.10 7.82 14.54
CA GLY A 103 -0.93 8.77 15.29
C GLY A 103 -1.09 8.37 16.76
N LEU A 104 -1.29 7.09 17.01
CA LEU A 104 -1.48 6.54 18.36
C LEU A 104 -0.17 6.25 19.10
N ARG A 105 1.01 6.43 18.48
CA ARG A 105 2.31 5.99 19.01
C ARG A 105 2.59 6.42 20.46
N LYS A 106 2.14 7.61 20.87
CA LYS A 106 2.33 8.14 22.22
C LYS A 106 1.29 7.60 23.23
N LYS A 107 0.18 7.04 22.75
CA LYS A 107 -0.93 6.54 23.57
C LYS A 107 -0.94 5.03 23.70
N MET A 108 -0.30 4.31 22.78
CA MET A 108 -0.23 2.85 22.81
C MET A 108 0.71 2.35 23.93
N PRO A 109 0.35 1.25 24.62
CA PRO A 109 1.28 0.53 25.47
C PRO A 109 2.55 0.16 24.71
N LYS A 110 3.72 0.16 25.37
CA LYS A 110 5.03 -0.10 24.72
C LYS A 110 5.05 -1.36 23.87
N LEU A 111 4.45 -2.46 24.37
CA LEU A 111 4.41 -3.73 23.65
C LEU A 111 3.63 -3.59 22.33
N ILE A 112 2.44 -3.02 22.37
CA ILE A 112 1.58 -2.85 21.18
C ILE A 112 2.25 -1.89 20.20
N GLY A 113 2.77 -0.76 20.69
CA GLY A 113 3.49 0.21 19.86
C GLY A 113 4.71 -0.40 19.18
N SER A 114 5.55 -1.14 19.91
CA SER A 114 6.71 -1.79 19.30
C SER A 114 6.31 -2.85 18.28
N THR A 115 5.25 -3.62 18.53
CA THR A 115 4.73 -4.64 17.61
C THR A 115 4.18 -4.00 16.33
N ALA A 116 3.43 -2.89 16.45
CA ALA A 116 2.90 -2.14 15.30
C ALA A 116 4.02 -1.61 14.41
N PHE A 117 5.04 -0.96 14.99
CA PHE A 117 6.19 -0.46 14.22
C PHE A 117 7.05 -1.60 13.65
N ALA A 118 7.20 -2.71 14.36
CA ALA A 118 7.86 -3.91 13.85
C ALA A 118 7.14 -4.46 12.61
N TYR A 119 5.81 -4.57 12.66
CA TYR A 119 5.00 -4.98 11.51
C TYR A 119 5.19 -4.03 10.33
N MET A 120 5.09 -2.72 10.53
CA MET A 120 5.30 -1.74 9.46
C MET A 120 6.67 -1.93 8.79
N TYR A 121 7.73 -2.09 9.59
CA TYR A 121 9.09 -2.16 9.09
C TYR A 121 9.40 -3.50 8.41
N PHE A 122 9.14 -4.63 9.06
CA PHE A 122 9.52 -5.93 8.52
C PHE A 122 8.51 -6.45 7.49
N MET A 123 7.22 -6.46 7.81
CA MET A 123 6.22 -7.08 6.93
C MET A 123 5.73 -6.12 5.85
N GLY A 124 5.47 -4.87 6.20
CA GLY A 124 5.02 -3.87 5.24
C GLY A 124 6.06 -3.56 4.18
N SER A 125 7.32 -3.33 4.57
CA SER A 125 8.41 -3.04 3.61
C SER A 125 8.70 -4.23 2.71
N ILE A 126 8.82 -5.46 3.27
CA ILE A 126 9.08 -6.67 2.49
C ILE A 126 7.93 -6.94 1.53
N GLY A 127 6.67 -6.87 1.99
CA GLY A 127 5.51 -7.06 1.15
C GLY A 127 5.44 -6.07 -0.02
N ALA A 128 5.76 -4.80 0.23
CA ALA A 128 5.80 -3.78 -0.81
C ALA A 128 6.92 -4.03 -1.84
N VAL A 129 8.13 -4.43 -1.39
CA VAL A 129 9.23 -4.79 -2.29
C VAL A 129 8.85 -6.00 -3.14
N LEU A 130 8.30 -7.04 -2.54
CA LEU A 130 7.86 -8.23 -3.28
C LEU A 130 6.80 -7.87 -4.34
N ALA A 131 5.84 -7.02 -3.99
CA ALA A 131 4.83 -6.56 -4.92
C ALA A 131 5.41 -5.74 -6.07
N MET A 132 6.48 -5.00 -5.86
CA MET A 132 7.13 -4.22 -6.93
C MET A 132 8.10 -5.04 -7.79
N VAL A 133 8.82 -6.00 -7.20
CA VAL A 133 9.93 -6.68 -7.89
C VAL A 133 9.51 -8.03 -8.47
N VAL A 134 8.66 -8.79 -7.77
CA VAL A 134 8.34 -10.18 -8.13
C VAL A 134 6.95 -10.33 -8.74
N THR A 135 5.98 -9.59 -8.20
CA THR A 135 4.63 -9.62 -8.71
C THR A 135 4.38 -8.37 -9.54
N ALA A 136 4.61 -8.48 -10.83
CA ALA A 136 3.91 -7.55 -11.70
C ALA A 136 2.40 -7.70 -11.42
N PRO A 137 1.62 -6.61 -11.31
CA PRO A 137 0.17 -6.68 -11.36
C PRO A 137 -0.21 -7.62 -12.50
N GLY A 138 -1.23 -8.44 -12.33
CA GLY A 138 -1.65 -9.43 -13.33
C GLY A 138 -1.69 -8.89 -14.75
N ASP A 139 -1.87 -7.59 -14.83
CA ASP A 139 -1.90 -6.78 -16.02
C ASP A 139 -0.50 -6.44 -16.60
N CYS A 140 0.58 -6.56 -15.85
CA CYS A 140 1.96 -6.35 -16.37
C CYS A 140 2.63 -7.64 -16.88
N GLN A 141 1.93 -8.79 -16.79
CA GLN A 141 2.44 -10.08 -17.27
C GLN A 141 2.05 -10.30 -18.74
N GLY A 142 2.82 -9.82 -19.66
CA GLY A 142 2.66 -10.23 -21.04
C GLY A 142 2.53 -9.13 -22.07
N THR A 143 1.48 -8.37 -22.09
CA THR A 143 1.32 -7.19 -22.95
C THR A 143 1.63 -5.95 -22.14
N GLY A 144 2.54 -5.10 -22.63
CA GLY A 144 2.93 -3.89 -21.93
C GLY A 144 1.73 -2.99 -21.67
N ILE A 145 1.66 -2.50 -20.42
CA ILE A 145 0.63 -1.57 -19.98
C ILE A 145 1.22 -0.18 -19.90
N ASN A 146 0.42 0.82 -20.19
CA ASN A 146 0.85 2.20 -20.05
C ASN A 146 1.01 2.54 -18.56
N PHE A 147 2.26 2.82 -18.14
CA PHE A 147 2.60 3.24 -16.77
C PHE A 147 1.82 4.48 -16.32
N LEU A 148 1.52 5.38 -17.25
CA LEU A 148 0.80 6.62 -16.98
C LEU A 148 -0.73 6.43 -16.82
N THR A 149 -1.23 5.20 -17.00
CA THR A 149 -2.61 4.88 -16.66
C THR A 149 -2.82 5.06 -15.17
N TYR A 150 -3.89 5.74 -14.76
CA TYR A 150 -4.14 6.10 -13.36
C TYR A 150 -4.00 4.90 -12.39
N ASN A 151 -4.63 3.77 -12.68
CA ASN A 151 -4.57 2.58 -11.81
C ASN A 151 -3.15 1.99 -11.71
N VAL A 152 -2.38 2.01 -12.80
CA VAL A 152 -1.01 1.50 -12.83
C VAL A 152 -0.10 2.44 -12.05
N PHE A 153 -0.19 3.75 -12.31
CA PHE A 153 0.59 4.75 -11.59
C PHE A 153 0.32 4.72 -10.08
N THR A 154 -0.95 4.68 -9.67
CA THR A 154 -1.33 4.64 -8.25
C THR A 154 -0.92 3.33 -7.57
N TYR A 155 -0.91 2.20 -8.29
CA TYR A 155 -0.35 0.95 -7.78
C TYR A 155 1.13 1.11 -7.39
N TRP A 156 1.95 1.63 -8.29
CA TRP A 156 3.39 1.84 -8.05
C TRP A 156 3.64 2.89 -6.98
N LEU A 157 2.91 4.00 -7.02
CA LEU A 157 3.00 5.04 -6.00
C LEU A 157 2.68 4.49 -4.61
N ASN A 158 1.60 3.72 -4.48
CA ASN A 158 1.17 3.17 -3.21
C ASN A 158 2.21 2.19 -2.64
N HIS A 159 2.67 1.22 -3.43
CA HIS A 159 3.68 0.26 -2.97
C HIS A 159 5.01 0.94 -2.63
N GLY A 160 5.43 1.91 -3.45
CA GLY A 160 6.63 2.70 -3.17
C GLY A 160 6.52 3.49 -1.87
N LEU A 161 5.38 4.12 -1.57
CA LEU A 161 5.19 4.86 -0.33
C LEU A 161 5.09 3.91 0.88
N ILE A 162 4.41 2.77 0.76
CA ILE A 162 4.39 1.74 1.82
C ILE A 162 5.80 1.23 2.13
N PHE A 163 6.67 1.12 1.14
CA PHE A 163 8.08 0.78 1.32
C PHE A 163 8.88 1.90 2.00
N ILE A 164 8.74 3.15 1.52
CA ILE A 164 9.53 4.29 2.02
C ILE A 164 9.16 4.67 3.45
N ILE A 165 7.88 4.70 3.81
CA ILE A 165 7.41 5.19 5.10
C ILE A 165 8.11 4.50 6.27
N PRO A 166 8.11 3.15 6.39
CA PRO A 166 8.79 2.48 7.50
C PRO A 166 10.31 2.72 7.53
N LEU A 167 10.95 2.79 6.37
CA LEU A 167 12.38 3.11 6.29
C LEU A 167 12.67 4.51 6.81
N LEU A 168 11.83 5.48 6.51
CA LEU A 168 11.94 6.84 7.03
C LEU A 168 11.67 6.91 8.53
N LEU A 169 10.73 6.12 9.05
CA LEU A 169 10.50 6.04 10.49
C LEU A 169 11.76 5.58 11.24
N VAL A 170 12.52 4.64 10.67
CA VAL A 170 13.79 4.19 11.23
C VAL A 170 14.88 5.24 11.05
N SER A 171 15.12 5.68 9.83
CA SER A 171 16.24 6.59 9.51
C SER A 171 16.09 7.97 10.14
N LEU A 172 14.87 8.45 10.37
CA LEU A 172 14.60 9.72 11.05
C LEU A 172 14.48 9.61 12.56
N GLY A 173 14.66 8.40 13.13
CA GLY A 173 14.78 8.18 14.57
C GLY A 173 13.46 7.94 15.32
N PHE A 174 12.34 7.69 14.62
CA PHE A 174 11.04 7.40 15.27
C PHE A 174 10.90 5.94 15.73
N TYR A 175 11.68 5.04 15.14
CA TYR A 175 11.72 3.62 15.50
C TYR A 175 13.14 3.07 15.37
N ARG A 176 13.49 2.09 16.22
CA ARG A 176 14.76 1.34 16.16
C ARG A 176 14.44 -0.14 16.14
N PRO A 177 14.57 -0.80 14.97
CA PRO A 177 14.30 -2.22 14.85
C PRO A 177 15.31 -3.04 15.61
N THR A 178 14.86 -4.12 16.25
CA THR A 178 15.68 -5.09 16.95
C THR A 178 15.36 -6.49 16.43
N LEU A 179 16.26 -7.45 16.65
CA LEU A 179 16.04 -8.82 16.18
C LEU A 179 14.75 -9.47 16.75
N PRO A 180 14.40 -9.31 18.04
CA PRO A 180 13.12 -9.80 18.57
C PRO A 180 11.87 -9.19 17.93
N ASP A 181 11.99 -8.05 17.28
CA ASP A 181 10.86 -7.40 16.62
C ASP A 181 10.39 -8.16 15.37
N VAL A 182 11.24 -9.01 14.78
CA VAL A 182 10.83 -9.92 13.70
C VAL A 182 9.72 -10.86 14.18
N LEU A 183 9.88 -11.45 15.36
CA LEU A 183 8.86 -12.33 15.95
C LEU A 183 7.56 -11.56 16.23
N LYS A 184 7.65 -10.34 16.78
CA LYS A 184 6.47 -9.49 17.01
C LYS A 184 5.75 -9.18 15.71
N ALA A 185 6.49 -8.84 14.65
CA ALA A 185 5.93 -8.56 13.33
C ALA A 185 5.23 -9.79 12.74
N THR A 186 5.83 -10.98 12.90
CA THR A 186 5.25 -12.24 12.45
C THR A 186 3.96 -12.58 13.18
N VAL A 187 3.96 -12.47 14.53
CA VAL A 187 2.75 -12.70 15.33
C VAL A 187 1.63 -11.72 14.96
N PHE A 188 1.97 -10.45 14.75
CA PHE A 188 1.00 -9.45 14.31
C PHE A 188 0.41 -9.81 12.94
N LEU A 189 1.26 -10.21 11.98
CA LEU A 189 0.82 -10.61 10.65
C LEU A 189 -0.13 -11.83 10.73
N LEU A 190 0.21 -12.85 11.53
CA LEU A 190 -0.65 -14.02 11.72
C LEU A 190 -2.01 -13.63 12.31
N GLY A 191 -2.02 -12.76 13.32
CA GLY A 191 -3.26 -12.21 13.86
C GLY A 191 -4.08 -11.46 12.83
N LEU A 192 -3.42 -10.64 12.00
CA LEU A 192 -4.07 -9.90 10.92
C LEU A 192 -4.66 -10.86 9.86
N LEU A 193 -3.97 -11.94 9.50
CA LEU A 193 -4.48 -12.96 8.59
C LEU A 193 -5.77 -13.61 9.11
N ILE A 194 -5.82 -13.95 10.41
CA ILE A 194 -7.03 -14.51 11.05
C ILE A 194 -8.19 -13.50 10.98
N VAL A 195 -7.93 -12.24 11.33
CA VAL A 195 -8.95 -11.18 11.25
C VAL A 195 -9.44 -11.01 9.81
N MET A 196 -8.53 -11.02 8.85
CA MET A 196 -8.89 -10.85 7.43
C MET A 196 -9.67 -12.04 6.88
N GLU A 197 -9.42 -13.26 7.38
CA GLU A 197 -10.26 -14.40 7.00
C GLU A 197 -11.70 -14.23 7.52
N CYS A 198 -11.89 -13.76 8.76
CA CYS A 198 -13.22 -13.42 9.26
C CYS A 198 -13.90 -12.31 8.42
N VAL A 199 -13.13 -11.30 7.99
CA VAL A 199 -13.63 -10.24 7.11
C VAL A 199 -14.01 -10.80 5.73
N ASN A 200 -13.20 -11.72 5.18
CA ASN A 200 -13.48 -12.38 3.90
C ASN A 200 -14.81 -13.16 3.95
N LEU A 201 -15.05 -13.91 5.03
CA LEU A 201 -16.30 -14.62 5.27
C LEU A 201 -17.48 -13.67 5.30
N LEU A 202 -17.42 -12.66 6.16
CA LEU A 202 -18.48 -11.66 6.33
C LEU A 202 -18.78 -10.93 5.01
N PHE A 203 -17.76 -10.46 4.32
CA PHE A 203 -17.94 -9.66 3.11
C PHE A 203 -18.38 -10.49 1.91
N SER A 204 -18.04 -11.77 1.87
CA SER A 204 -18.59 -12.69 0.88
C SER A 204 -20.10 -12.85 1.06
N GLU A 205 -20.58 -13.00 2.30
CA GLU A 205 -22.01 -13.10 2.59
C GLU A 205 -22.73 -11.76 2.32
N LEU A 206 -22.18 -10.64 2.74
CA LEU A 206 -22.75 -9.32 2.43
C LEU A 206 -22.83 -9.07 0.93
N ASN A 207 -21.82 -9.49 0.18
CA ASN A 207 -21.79 -9.34 -1.28
C ASN A 207 -22.91 -10.15 -1.95
N LYS A 208 -23.15 -11.40 -1.51
CA LYS A 208 -24.29 -12.21 -1.99
C LYS A 208 -25.63 -11.55 -1.70
N LEU A 209 -25.81 -10.99 -0.50
CA LEU A 209 -27.04 -10.29 -0.11
C LEU A 209 -27.33 -9.06 -0.96
N THR A 210 -26.28 -8.42 -1.51
CA THR A 210 -26.40 -7.25 -2.40
C THR A 210 -26.43 -7.62 -3.90
N GLY A 211 -26.50 -8.91 -4.24
CA GLY A 211 -26.53 -9.41 -5.61
C GLY A 211 -25.18 -9.54 -6.29
N GLY A 212 -24.09 -9.41 -5.53
CA GLY A 212 -22.73 -9.64 -6.03
C GLY A 212 -22.40 -11.13 -6.11
N THR A 213 -21.51 -11.49 -7.00
CA THR A 213 -21.08 -12.88 -7.25
C THR A 213 -19.67 -13.19 -6.77
N ASN A 214 -18.85 -12.16 -6.53
CA ASN A 214 -17.46 -12.35 -6.15
C ASN A 214 -17.32 -12.71 -4.67
N ILE A 215 -16.47 -13.69 -4.41
CA ILE A 215 -16.02 -14.04 -3.06
C ILE A 215 -14.95 -13.04 -2.64
N ALA A 216 -15.05 -12.47 -1.44
CA ALA A 216 -14.00 -11.65 -0.89
C ALA A 216 -12.78 -12.53 -0.58
N ASN A 217 -11.60 -12.12 -1.03
CA ASN A 217 -10.35 -12.85 -0.84
C ASN A 217 -9.18 -11.88 -0.57
N PHE A 218 -9.33 -11.07 0.47
CA PHE A 218 -8.25 -10.21 0.93
C PHE A 218 -7.14 -11.06 1.54
N PHE A 219 -5.90 -10.67 1.31
CA PHE A 219 -4.70 -11.43 1.72
C PHE A 219 -4.55 -12.82 1.10
N TYR A 220 -5.35 -13.15 0.09
CA TYR A 220 -5.29 -14.45 -0.61
C TYR A 220 -5.37 -15.65 0.34
N THR A 221 -6.25 -15.58 1.33
CA THR A 221 -6.48 -16.66 2.32
C THR A 221 -7.45 -17.72 1.82
N ARG A 222 -8.07 -17.53 0.66
CA ARG A 222 -9.05 -18.42 0.01
C ARG A 222 -8.69 -18.72 -1.41
#